data_bcfafe05789cc95cd015e61c51a13365
#
_entry.id   bcfafe05789cc95cd015e61c51a13365
#
_cell.length_a   1.000
_cell.length_b   1.000
_cell.length_c   1.000
_cell.angle_alpha   90.00
_cell.angle_beta   90.00
_cell.angle_gamma   90.00
#
_symmetry.space_group_name_H-M   'P 1'
#
loop_
_entity.id
_entity.type
_entity.pdbx_description
1 polymer ?
#
loop_
_entity_poly.entity_id
_entity_poly.type
_entity_poly.pdbx_seq_one_letter_code
_entity_poly.pdbx_strand_id
1 'polypeptide(L)'
;MARVSRRKQIAAAQGVPVDELPKAAVLRIFRTALYVRLSIMDTRDRKDSESLQTQIDYLCGYIAKHPDLELYDCYRDNGETGTNFERPGFQRMMEDVKAGRVDCIIVKDLSRFGRDFLETGNFLEKVLPFMGVRFISVNDNYDSIRADSGEAMTIALKNLMNDIYAKDISQKVYSALDTKKRSGEFIGNFA
;
A
#
# COMPACT_ATOMS: atom_id res chain seq x y z
N MET A 1 25.41 2.65 25.52
CA MET A 1 25.00 1.31 25.98
C MET A 1 24.92 0.39 24.77
N ALA A 2 25.64 -0.75 24.78
CA ALA A 2 25.64 -1.68 23.62
C ALA A 2 24.27 -2.35 23.46
N ARG A 3 23.69 -2.26 22.26
CA ARG A 3 22.40 -2.86 21.91
C ARG A 3 22.56 -4.38 21.98
N VAL A 4 21.95 -5.03 22.97
CA VAL A 4 21.98 -6.49 23.11
C VAL A 4 21.33 -7.11 21.88
N SER A 5 22.06 -7.99 21.17
CA SER A 5 21.56 -8.69 19.99
C SER A 5 20.27 -9.44 20.33
N ARG A 6 19.22 -9.28 19.50
CA ARG A 6 17.91 -9.95 19.67
C ARG A 6 18.04 -11.48 19.80
N ARG A 7 19.07 -12.06 19.17
CA ARG A 7 19.40 -13.48 19.32
C ARG A 7 19.74 -13.86 20.77
N LYS A 8 20.47 -12.98 21.50
CA LYS A 8 20.74 -13.17 22.92
C LYS A 8 19.49 -13.03 23.79
N GLN A 9 18.55 -12.17 23.41
CA GLN A 9 17.27 -12.00 24.13
C GLN A 9 16.36 -13.21 23.96
N ILE A 10 16.28 -13.79 22.73
CA ILE A 10 15.51 -15.01 22.44
C ILE A 10 16.12 -16.21 23.17
N ALA A 11 17.44 -16.37 23.13
CA ALA A 11 18.15 -17.42 23.84
C ALA A 11 17.89 -17.36 25.37
N ALA A 12 17.93 -16.16 25.94
CA ALA A 12 17.67 -15.96 27.37
C ALA A 12 16.21 -16.25 27.75
N ALA A 13 15.24 -15.92 26.89
CA ALA A 13 13.82 -16.19 27.10
C ALA A 13 13.46 -17.67 26.98
N GLN A 14 14.21 -18.44 26.19
CA GLN A 14 13.98 -19.87 25.97
C GLN A 14 14.91 -20.78 26.78
N GLY A 15 15.88 -20.21 27.53
CA GLY A 15 16.83 -20.97 28.33
C GLY A 15 17.79 -21.84 27.51
N VAL A 16 17.99 -21.52 26.20
CA VAL A 16 18.80 -22.30 25.25
C VAL A 16 20.09 -21.54 24.94
N PRO A 17 21.24 -22.21 24.80
CA PRO A 17 22.48 -21.58 24.35
C PRO A 17 22.31 -20.88 22.99
N VAL A 18 22.93 -19.72 22.81
CA VAL A 18 22.81 -18.90 21.57
C VAL A 18 23.22 -19.68 20.33
N ASP A 19 24.15 -20.64 20.45
CA ASP A 19 24.67 -21.45 19.36
C ASP A 19 23.74 -22.59 18.93
N GLU A 20 22.79 -22.99 19.79
CA GLU A 20 21.77 -23.99 19.49
C GLU A 20 20.51 -23.41 18.85
N LEU A 21 20.37 -22.08 18.79
CA LEU A 21 19.29 -21.46 18.09
C LEU A 21 19.43 -21.69 16.58
N PRO A 22 18.40 -22.22 15.89
CA PRO A 22 18.47 -22.46 14.44
C PRO A 22 18.84 -21.17 13.73
N LYS A 23 19.78 -21.25 12.76
CA LYS A 23 20.24 -20.09 11.98
C LYS A 23 19.09 -19.35 11.26
N ALA A 24 17.97 -20.03 11.02
CA ALA A 24 16.73 -19.49 10.45
C ALA A 24 15.90 -18.65 11.41
N ALA A 25 16.22 -18.61 12.73
CA ALA A 25 15.44 -17.85 13.72
C ALA A 25 15.79 -16.36 13.81
N VAL A 26 16.69 -15.86 12.99
CA VAL A 26 16.88 -14.41 12.83
C VAL A 26 15.85 -13.89 11.83
N LEU A 27 14.63 -13.62 12.30
CA LEU A 27 13.62 -12.94 11.50
C LEU A 27 14.24 -11.63 11.00
N ARG A 28 14.37 -11.51 9.67
CA ARG A 28 14.74 -10.24 9.05
C ARG A 28 13.64 -9.24 9.40
N ILE A 29 13.99 -8.16 10.07
CA ILE A 29 13.06 -7.07 10.34
C ILE A 29 13.15 -6.10 9.19
N PHE A 30 12.01 -5.85 8.55
CA PHE A 30 11.88 -4.91 7.45
C PHE A 30 11.51 -3.53 7.99
N ARG A 31 12.28 -2.50 7.60
CA ARG A 31 11.95 -1.10 7.86
C ARG A 31 10.87 -0.67 6.88
N THR A 32 9.67 -0.52 7.39
CA THR A 32 8.45 -0.45 6.59
C THR A 32 7.99 0.99 6.41
N ALA A 33 7.89 1.43 5.16
CA ALA A 33 7.19 2.63 4.76
C ALA A 33 5.70 2.35 4.65
N LEU A 34 4.89 3.10 5.37
CA LEU A 34 3.45 3.11 5.24
C LEU A 34 3.06 4.18 4.23
N TYR A 35 2.44 3.79 3.11
CA TYR A 35 2.00 4.73 2.10
C TYR A 35 0.47 4.79 2.02
N VAL A 36 -0.08 5.99 2.18
CA VAL A 36 -1.53 6.27 2.11
C VAL A 36 -1.83 7.38 1.13
N ARG A 37 -2.97 7.25 0.44
CA ARG A 37 -3.42 8.24 -0.53
C ARG A 37 -4.94 8.40 -0.50
N LEU A 38 -5.40 9.66 -0.57
CA LEU A 38 -6.80 9.97 -0.82
C LEU A 38 -7.13 9.90 -2.31
N SER A 39 -8.39 9.61 -2.62
CA SER A 39 -8.96 9.78 -3.96
C SER A 39 -9.52 11.20 -4.08
N ILE A 40 -9.49 11.80 -5.29
CA ILE A 40 -10.11 13.12 -5.56
C ILE A 40 -11.62 13.11 -5.25
N MET A 41 -12.28 11.95 -5.33
CA MET A 41 -13.70 11.82 -4.97
C MET A 41 -13.94 11.88 -3.46
N ASP A 42 -12.95 11.47 -2.66
CA ASP A 42 -13.02 11.53 -1.20
C ASP A 42 -12.85 12.96 -0.67
N THR A 43 -12.31 13.90 -1.50
CA THR A 43 -12.02 15.29 -1.09
C THR A 43 -13.22 16.24 -1.14
N ARG A 44 -14.37 15.83 -1.67
CA ARG A 44 -15.58 16.66 -1.73
C ARG A 44 -16.35 16.74 -0.42
N ASP A 45 -16.15 15.81 0.50
CA ASP A 45 -16.75 15.79 1.82
C ASP A 45 -15.67 16.02 2.89
N ARG A 46 -15.96 16.86 3.90
CA ARG A 46 -15.06 17.20 5.03
C ARG A 46 -14.56 16.03 5.89
N LYS A 47 -14.69 14.79 5.41
CA LYS A 47 -14.27 13.54 6.07
C LYS A 47 -12.86 13.06 5.68
N ASP A 48 -12.11 13.87 4.95
CA ASP A 48 -10.84 13.44 4.32
C ASP A 48 -9.76 13.10 5.35
N SER A 49 -9.65 13.85 6.44
CA SER A 49 -8.70 13.58 7.52
C SER A 49 -9.03 12.29 8.26
N GLU A 50 -10.32 11.99 8.46
CA GLU A 50 -10.76 10.73 9.06
C GLU A 50 -10.45 9.53 8.16
N SER A 51 -10.62 9.67 6.84
CA SER A 51 -10.33 8.59 5.88
C SER A 51 -8.84 8.25 5.81
N LEU A 52 -7.93 9.25 5.83
CA LEU A 52 -6.48 9.00 5.91
C LEU A 52 -6.10 8.39 7.25
N GLN A 53 -6.60 8.93 8.36
CA GLN A 53 -6.28 8.40 9.68
C GLN A 53 -6.75 6.96 9.84
N THR A 54 -7.96 6.63 9.37
CA THR A 54 -8.48 5.26 9.38
C THR A 54 -7.60 4.30 8.57
N GLN A 55 -7.06 4.74 7.42
CA GLN A 55 -6.11 3.92 6.65
C GLN A 55 -4.79 3.70 7.42
N ILE A 56 -4.28 4.75 8.06
CA ILE A 56 -3.05 4.68 8.86
C ILE A 56 -3.26 3.71 10.03
N ASP A 57 -4.33 3.86 10.79
CA ASP A 57 -4.63 3.02 11.94
C ASP A 57 -4.79 1.54 11.55
N TYR A 58 -5.46 1.30 10.43
CA TYR A 58 -5.59 -0.04 9.85
C TYR A 58 -4.23 -0.68 9.52
N LEU A 59 -3.36 0.06 8.83
CA LEU A 59 -2.04 -0.43 8.44
C LEU A 59 -1.08 -0.54 9.63
N CYS A 60 -1.13 0.38 10.59
CA CYS A 60 -0.39 0.26 11.85
C CYS A 60 -0.83 -0.98 12.63
N GLY A 61 -2.15 -1.26 12.66
CA GLY A 61 -2.69 -2.48 13.26
C GLY A 61 -2.22 -3.76 12.56
N TYR A 62 -2.00 -3.70 11.25
CA TYR A 62 -1.39 -4.81 10.49
C TYR A 62 0.08 -5.00 10.88
N ILE A 63 0.88 -3.93 10.87
CA ILE A 63 2.31 -3.97 11.26
C ILE A 63 2.48 -4.51 12.67
N ALA A 64 1.64 -4.09 13.62
CA ALA A 64 1.72 -4.55 15.02
C ALA A 64 1.53 -6.07 15.18
N LYS A 65 0.81 -6.72 14.26
CA LYS A 65 0.59 -8.18 14.25
C LYS A 65 1.72 -8.95 13.56
N HIS A 66 2.64 -8.27 12.87
CA HIS A 66 3.72 -8.88 12.09
C HIS A 66 5.08 -8.50 12.68
N PRO A 67 5.72 -9.39 13.48
CA PRO A 67 6.95 -9.07 14.20
C PRO A 67 8.17 -8.87 13.30
N ASP A 68 8.06 -9.21 12.03
CA ASP A 68 9.05 -8.99 10.99
C ASP A 68 8.96 -7.59 10.35
N LEU A 69 7.95 -6.78 10.70
CA LEU A 69 7.76 -5.41 10.22
C LEU A 69 8.03 -4.40 11.34
N GLU A 70 8.79 -3.35 11.03
CA GLU A 70 9.03 -2.20 11.89
C GLU A 70 8.66 -0.93 11.13
N LEU A 71 7.73 -0.13 11.65
CA LEU A 71 7.34 1.12 11.02
C LEU A 71 8.52 2.09 11.00
N TYR A 72 8.91 2.53 9.80
CA TYR A 72 9.94 3.56 9.60
C TYR A 72 9.32 4.95 9.52
N ASP A 73 8.42 5.19 8.56
CA ASP A 73 7.72 6.47 8.39
C ASP A 73 6.38 6.27 7.65
N CYS A 74 5.52 7.30 7.73
CA CYS A 74 4.23 7.35 7.04
C CYS A 74 4.24 8.44 5.96
N TYR A 75 4.08 8.02 4.71
CA TYR A 75 4.06 8.88 3.53
C TYR A 75 2.63 9.08 3.05
N ARG A 76 2.25 10.34 2.85
CA ARG A 76 0.88 10.74 2.56
C ARG A 76 0.83 11.59 1.31
N ASP A 77 -0.13 11.28 0.41
CA ASP A 77 -0.48 12.13 -0.72
C ASP A 77 -1.98 12.42 -0.70
N ASN A 78 -2.32 13.69 -0.72
CA ASN A 78 -3.69 14.14 -0.86
C ASN A 78 -4.02 14.17 -2.35
N GLY A 79 -5.11 13.55 -2.73
CA GLY A 79 -5.69 13.32 -4.05
C GLY A 79 -5.48 14.25 -5.23
N GLU A 80 -4.41 15.05 -5.25
CA GLU A 80 -4.03 15.80 -6.42
C GLU A 80 -3.66 14.86 -7.57
N THR A 81 -4.35 15.04 -8.67
CA THR A 81 -4.10 14.61 -10.04
C THR A 81 -2.98 13.56 -10.25
N GLY A 82 -3.14 12.35 -9.74
CA GLY A 82 -2.06 11.38 -9.84
C GLY A 82 -2.33 10.32 -10.89
N THR A 83 -2.24 10.67 -12.16
CA THR A 83 -1.96 9.70 -13.22
C THR A 83 -0.51 9.25 -13.18
N ASN A 84 0.39 10.04 -12.60
CA ASN A 84 1.83 9.78 -12.54
C ASN A 84 2.31 9.62 -11.09
N PHE A 85 3.43 8.91 -10.88
CA PHE A 85 4.14 8.84 -9.60
C PHE A 85 4.87 10.15 -9.20
N GLU A 86 4.53 11.27 -9.85
CA GLU A 86 4.99 12.61 -9.49
C GLU A 86 4.23 13.18 -8.29
N ARG A 87 4.25 12.43 -7.17
CA ARG A 87 3.57 12.79 -5.92
C ARG A 87 4.62 13.02 -4.85
N PRO A 88 4.56 14.15 -4.11
CA PRO A 88 5.60 14.50 -3.14
C PRO A 88 5.84 13.42 -2.06
N GLY A 89 4.77 12.84 -1.52
CA GLY A 89 4.88 11.76 -0.55
C GLY A 89 5.49 10.51 -1.14
N PHE A 90 5.08 10.12 -2.35
CA PHE A 90 5.65 9.00 -3.07
C PHE A 90 7.13 9.22 -3.41
N GLN A 91 7.50 10.40 -3.89
CA GLN A 91 8.89 10.74 -4.22
C GLN A 91 9.78 10.65 -2.98
N ARG A 92 9.36 11.25 -1.85
CA ARG A 92 10.09 11.16 -0.59
C ARG A 92 10.25 9.70 -0.12
N MET A 93 9.20 8.88 -0.24
CA MET A 93 9.29 7.46 0.06
C MET A 93 10.34 6.77 -0.81
N MET A 94 10.34 7.03 -2.12
CA MET A 94 11.31 6.43 -3.05
C MET A 94 12.74 6.92 -2.83
N GLU A 95 12.95 8.14 -2.34
CA GLU A 95 14.26 8.63 -1.90
C GLU A 95 14.76 7.83 -0.68
N ASP A 96 13.89 7.56 0.30
CA ASP A 96 14.23 6.75 1.47
C ASP A 96 14.50 5.28 1.09
N VAL A 97 13.78 4.75 0.12
CA VAL A 97 14.05 3.43 -0.47
C VAL A 97 15.43 3.40 -1.14
N LYS A 98 15.72 4.37 -2.03
CA LYS A 98 17.03 4.48 -2.73
C LYS A 98 18.19 4.65 -1.76
N ALA A 99 17.99 5.38 -0.67
CA ALA A 99 18.98 5.56 0.39
C ALA A 99 19.13 4.32 1.30
N GLY A 100 18.37 3.26 1.05
CA GLY A 100 18.39 2.04 1.86
C GLY A 100 17.84 2.24 3.28
N ARG A 101 17.06 3.29 3.54
CA ARG A 101 16.38 3.51 4.83
C ARG A 101 15.11 2.70 4.97
N VAL A 102 14.44 2.43 3.85
CA VAL A 102 13.23 1.63 3.72
C VAL A 102 13.52 0.40 2.88
N ASP A 103 13.09 -0.77 3.34
CA ASP A 103 13.22 -2.04 2.64
C ASP A 103 11.89 -2.83 2.53
N CYS A 104 10.78 -2.22 3.01
CA CYS A 104 9.42 -2.72 2.81
C CYS A 104 8.47 -1.54 2.59
N ILE A 105 7.54 -1.68 1.66
CA ILE A 105 6.42 -0.73 1.44
C ILE A 105 5.12 -1.46 1.73
N ILE A 106 4.23 -0.84 2.52
CA ILE A 106 2.90 -1.35 2.81
C ILE A 106 1.83 -0.36 2.38
N VAL A 107 0.81 -0.86 1.70
CA VAL A 107 -0.38 -0.10 1.27
C VAL A 107 -1.66 -0.84 1.65
N LYS A 108 -2.77 -0.12 1.72
CA LYS A 108 -4.08 -0.74 1.96
C LYS A 108 -4.49 -1.62 0.78
N ASP A 109 -4.42 -1.08 -0.42
CA ASP A 109 -4.74 -1.74 -1.69
C ASP A 109 -3.89 -1.14 -2.82
N LEU A 110 -3.77 -1.83 -3.96
CA LEU A 110 -2.96 -1.38 -5.10
C LEU A 110 -3.46 -0.06 -5.69
N SER A 111 -4.75 0.25 -5.57
CA SER A 111 -5.30 1.51 -6.08
C SER A 111 -4.76 2.74 -5.33
N ARG A 112 -4.24 2.55 -4.10
CA ARG A 112 -3.55 3.59 -3.33
C ARG A 112 -2.11 3.77 -3.80
N PHE A 113 -1.46 2.70 -4.24
CA PHE A 113 -0.10 2.76 -4.77
C PHE A 113 -0.07 3.41 -6.16
N GLY A 114 -0.83 2.89 -7.12
CA GLY A 114 -0.90 3.41 -8.49
C GLY A 114 -2.32 3.38 -9.05
N ARG A 115 -2.58 4.20 -10.06
CA ARG A 115 -3.84 4.20 -10.83
C ARG A 115 -3.65 3.67 -12.25
N ASP A 116 -2.42 3.66 -12.74
CA ASP A 116 -2.09 3.04 -14.01
C ASP A 116 -1.66 1.59 -13.79
N PHE A 117 -2.33 0.69 -14.49
CA PHE A 117 -2.10 -0.75 -14.38
C PHE A 117 -0.71 -1.14 -14.85
N LEU A 118 -0.26 -0.59 -16.01
CA LEU A 118 1.03 -0.95 -16.60
C LEU A 118 2.19 -0.42 -15.75
N GLU A 119 2.05 0.81 -15.28
CA GLU A 119 3.06 1.46 -14.44
C GLU A 119 3.16 0.75 -13.08
N THR A 120 2.01 0.45 -12.44
CA THR A 120 1.97 -0.30 -11.18
C THR A 120 2.57 -1.70 -11.34
N GLY A 121 2.21 -2.41 -12.41
CA GLY A 121 2.78 -3.72 -12.72
C GLY A 121 4.30 -3.65 -12.90
N ASN A 122 4.80 -2.70 -13.65
CA ASN A 122 6.25 -2.51 -13.84
C ASN A 122 6.99 -2.23 -12.52
N PHE A 123 6.39 -1.44 -11.62
CA PHE A 123 6.96 -1.22 -10.29
C PHE A 123 7.04 -2.53 -9.49
N LEU A 124 5.97 -3.31 -9.46
CA LEU A 124 5.90 -4.55 -8.68
C LEU A 124 6.78 -5.67 -9.26
N GLU A 125 6.83 -5.78 -10.59
CA GLU A 125 7.56 -6.87 -11.24
C GLU A 125 9.07 -6.59 -11.42
N LYS A 126 9.45 -5.33 -11.59
CA LYS A 126 10.83 -4.97 -11.96
C LYS A 126 11.48 -4.03 -10.96
N VAL A 127 10.87 -2.86 -10.69
CA VAL A 127 11.54 -1.80 -9.95
C VAL A 127 11.79 -2.20 -8.50
N LEU A 128 10.75 -2.61 -7.78
CA LEU A 128 10.87 -2.96 -6.35
C LEU A 128 11.70 -4.23 -6.13
N PRO A 129 11.54 -5.33 -6.91
CA PRO A 129 12.42 -6.50 -6.81
C PRO A 129 13.88 -6.18 -7.12
N PHE A 130 14.15 -5.35 -8.14
CA PHE A 130 15.52 -4.90 -8.47
C PHE A 130 16.17 -4.14 -7.31
N MET A 131 15.38 -3.35 -6.57
CA MET A 131 15.85 -2.61 -5.39
C MET A 131 15.87 -3.46 -4.11
N GLY A 132 15.42 -4.73 -4.17
CA GLY A 132 15.35 -5.62 -3.01
C GLY A 132 14.30 -5.21 -1.97
N VAL A 133 13.24 -4.50 -2.40
CA VAL A 133 12.18 -3.97 -1.56
C VAL A 133 11.00 -4.92 -1.54
N ARG A 134 10.59 -5.33 -0.33
CA ARG A 134 9.33 -6.07 -0.11
C ARG A 134 8.15 -5.14 -0.30
N PHE A 135 7.08 -5.63 -0.93
CA PHE A 135 5.85 -4.89 -1.11
C PHE A 135 4.65 -5.69 -0.59
N ILE A 136 3.81 -5.04 0.21
CA ILE A 136 2.61 -5.64 0.81
C ILE A 136 1.39 -4.79 0.46
N SER A 137 0.37 -5.41 -0.15
CA SER A 137 -0.97 -4.86 -0.32
C SER A 137 -1.95 -5.66 0.54
N VAL A 138 -2.46 -5.06 1.61
CA VAL A 138 -3.18 -5.81 2.66
C VAL A 138 -4.53 -6.33 2.15
N ASN A 139 -5.34 -5.49 1.54
CA ASN A 139 -6.66 -5.87 1.04
C ASN A 139 -6.59 -6.82 -0.18
N ASP A 140 -5.54 -6.69 -0.98
CA ASP A 140 -5.33 -7.57 -2.14
C ASP A 140 -4.67 -8.90 -1.74
N ASN A 141 -4.36 -9.08 -0.43
CA ASN A 141 -3.65 -10.26 0.09
C ASN A 141 -2.34 -10.56 -0.67
N TYR A 142 -1.66 -9.50 -1.13
CA TYR A 142 -0.42 -9.60 -1.88
C TYR A 142 0.79 -9.28 -0.99
N ASP A 143 1.80 -10.14 -1.04
CA ASP A 143 3.09 -9.96 -0.38
C ASP A 143 4.18 -10.52 -1.29
N SER A 144 5.09 -9.65 -1.75
CA SER A 144 6.08 -9.99 -2.78
C SER A 144 7.10 -11.07 -2.39
N ILE A 145 7.22 -11.40 -1.10
CA ILE A 145 8.15 -12.45 -0.64
C ILE A 145 7.48 -13.81 -0.43
N ARG A 146 6.16 -13.92 -0.59
CA ARG A 146 5.45 -15.21 -0.44
C ARG A 146 5.66 -16.09 -1.67
N ALA A 147 5.60 -17.40 -1.46
CA ALA A 147 5.78 -18.38 -2.53
C ALA A 147 4.70 -18.29 -3.64
N ASP A 148 3.49 -17.83 -3.28
CA ASP A 148 2.33 -17.63 -4.15
C ASP A 148 2.24 -16.21 -4.72
N SER A 149 3.28 -15.39 -4.57
CA SER A 149 3.27 -13.96 -4.93
C SER A 149 2.90 -13.69 -6.39
N GLY A 150 3.28 -14.54 -7.32
CA GLY A 150 2.98 -14.38 -8.74
C GLY A 150 1.48 -14.48 -9.05
N GLU A 151 0.78 -15.46 -8.45
CA GLU A 151 -0.66 -15.62 -8.59
C GLU A 151 -1.40 -14.49 -7.86
N ALA A 152 -1.01 -14.21 -6.62
CA ALA A 152 -1.57 -13.12 -5.83
C ALA A 152 -1.41 -11.76 -6.52
N MET A 153 -0.25 -11.50 -7.14
CA MET A 153 -0.02 -10.29 -7.93
C MET A 153 -0.96 -10.20 -9.13
N THR A 154 -1.16 -11.31 -9.86
CA THR A 154 -2.09 -11.34 -11.00
C THR A 154 -3.51 -11.02 -10.57
N ILE A 155 -3.97 -11.55 -9.44
CA ILE A 155 -5.28 -11.26 -8.87
C ILE A 155 -5.37 -9.79 -8.45
N ALA A 156 -4.38 -9.28 -7.74
CA ALA A 156 -4.32 -7.91 -7.27
C ALA A 156 -4.34 -6.89 -8.44
N LEU A 157 -3.60 -7.16 -9.51
CA LEU A 157 -3.60 -6.35 -10.72
C LEU A 157 -4.94 -6.41 -11.46
N LYS A 158 -5.62 -7.56 -11.52
CA LYS A 158 -6.99 -7.66 -12.06
C LYS A 158 -7.97 -6.83 -11.24
N ASN A 159 -7.88 -6.87 -9.92
CA ASN A 159 -8.72 -6.05 -9.04
C ASN A 159 -8.49 -4.55 -9.29
N LEU A 160 -7.25 -4.13 -9.40
CA LEU A 160 -6.90 -2.75 -9.76
C LEU A 160 -7.53 -2.34 -11.09
N MET A 161 -7.46 -3.19 -12.11
CA MET A 161 -8.07 -2.92 -13.41
C MET A 161 -9.59 -2.78 -13.31
N ASN A 162 -10.25 -3.65 -12.58
CA ASN A 162 -11.70 -3.59 -12.35
C ASN A 162 -12.10 -2.29 -11.62
N ASP A 163 -11.32 -1.86 -10.62
CA ASP A 163 -11.53 -0.60 -9.90
C ASP A 163 -11.41 0.62 -10.83
N ILE A 164 -10.45 0.60 -11.74
CA ILE A 164 -10.26 1.66 -12.75
C ILE A 164 -11.48 1.72 -13.69
N TYR A 165 -11.93 0.57 -14.20
CA TYR A 165 -13.11 0.50 -15.08
C TYR A 165 -14.38 0.95 -14.36
N ALA A 166 -14.60 0.51 -13.12
CA ALA A 166 -15.78 0.91 -12.35
C ALA A 166 -15.83 2.43 -12.14
N LYS A 167 -14.67 3.06 -11.86
CA LYS A 167 -14.56 4.52 -11.71
C LYS A 167 -14.81 5.25 -13.03
N ASP A 168 -14.27 4.77 -14.15
CA ASP A 168 -14.48 5.36 -15.47
C ASP A 168 -15.97 5.30 -15.87
N ILE A 169 -16.62 4.15 -15.65
CA ILE A 169 -18.07 3.99 -15.90
C ILE A 169 -18.86 4.96 -15.01
N SER A 170 -18.54 5.05 -13.72
CA SER A 170 -19.22 5.96 -12.80
C SER A 170 -19.10 7.42 -13.23
N GLN A 171 -17.92 7.85 -13.68
CA GLN A 171 -17.71 9.20 -14.19
C GLN A 171 -18.52 9.47 -15.46
N LYS A 172 -18.57 8.51 -16.40
CA LYS A 172 -19.36 8.62 -17.64
C LYS A 172 -20.84 8.71 -17.35
N VAL A 173 -21.36 7.84 -16.46
CA VAL A 173 -22.77 7.88 -16.04
C VAL A 173 -23.11 9.21 -15.36
N TYR A 174 -22.25 9.68 -14.43
CA TYR A 174 -22.45 10.95 -13.77
C TYR A 174 -22.49 12.13 -14.75
N SER A 175 -21.54 12.17 -15.70
CA SER A 175 -21.48 13.20 -16.74
C SER A 175 -22.74 13.16 -17.63
N ALA A 176 -23.20 11.98 -18.04
CA ALA A 176 -24.41 11.83 -18.83
C ALA A 176 -25.66 12.29 -18.07
N LEU A 177 -25.77 11.94 -16.79
CA LEU A 177 -26.87 12.39 -15.93
C LEU A 177 -26.84 13.92 -15.70
N ASP A 178 -25.65 14.52 -15.50
CA ASP A 178 -25.52 15.96 -15.34
C ASP A 178 -25.92 16.71 -16.62
N THR A 179 -25.57 16.19 -17.80
CA THR A 179 -26.00 16.71 -19.08
C THR A 179 -27.51 16.67 -19.23
N LYS A 180 -28.14 15.56 -18.90
CA LYS A 180 -29.60 15.42 -18.93
C LYS A 180 -30.30 16.34 -17.95
N LYS A 181 -29.76 16.52 -16.73
CA LYS A 181 -30.27 17.48 -15.76
C LYS A 181 -30.24 18.93 -16.30
N ARG A 182 -29.16 19.30 -16.98
CA ARG A 182 -29.01 20.65 -17.56
C ARG A 182 -29.94 20.87 -18.74
N SER A 183 -30.25 19.80 -19.52
CA SER A 183 -31.22 19.87 -20.62
C SER A 183 -32.69 19.83 -20.18
N GLY A 184 -32.95 19.69 -18.85
CA GLY A 184 -34.33 19.62 -18.33
C GLY A 184 -35.01 18.27 -18.53
N GLU A 185 -34.28 17.24 -18.92
CA GLU A 185 -34.82 15.89 -19.04
C GLU A 185 -35.07 15.26 -17.66
N PHE A 186 -36.20 14.55 -17.55
CA PHE A 186 -36.53 13.83 -16.31
C PHE A 186 -35.60 12.62 -16.12
N ILE A 187 -34.97 12.52 -14.93
CA ILE A 187 -33.98 11.48 -14.60
C ILE A 187 -34.51 10.50 -13.53
N GLY A 188 -35.76 10.65 -13.10
CA GLY A 188 -36.36 9.77 -12.08
C GLY A 188 -36.69 8.38 -12.63
N ASN A 189 -36.59 7.34 -11.77
CA ASN A 189 -37.19 6.05 -12.07
C ASN A 189 -38.70 6.19 -12.00
N PHE A 190 -39.40 5.72 -13.04
CA PHE A 190 -40.80 5.41 -12.91
C PHE A 190 -40.90 4.17 -11.99
N ALA A 191 -41.56 4.33 -10.85
CA ALA A 191 -41.91 3.22 -9.98
C ALA A 191 -42.97 2.34 -10.65
#